data_ff3960fa9bae8d53ed64941f90f8bb97
#
_entry.id   ff3960fa9bae8d53ed64941f90f8bb97
#
_cell.length_a   1.000
_cell.length_b   1.000
_cell.length_c   1.000
_cell.angle_alpha   90.00
_cell.angle_beta   90.00
_cell.angle_gamma   90.00
#
_symmetry.space_group_name_H-M   'P 1'
#
loop_
_entity.id
_entity.type
_entity.pdbx_description
1 polymer ?
#
loop_
_entity_poly.entity_id
_entity_poly.type
_entity_poly.pdbx_seq_one_letter_code
_entity_poly.pdbx_strand_id
1 'polypeptide(L)'
;MTINQLKYVLALNKYKNFTIAAEKSFVSQPSLSMQIQKLEKELNIKIFDRSKKPVETTEIGEKLVKQFQIIISESLKVKDLINYQKNIIIGNLNIGISSSLESTVLPLFTDSLLLKYPDLNINFITNKSRLLYDSLKSNELDFIIGITPSNINDFTILPLYYEPILVIIPENLKNDNSTEIELTEINSKNILVPNKENEFRMIIENIFPSASFNEKFKNNSLETLVNLSLKGNGISLIPYLTSLNLRDKQKAKVYNFKTPEPSREISVIYKNNTLKKHVIEEVFLLIKSSMKKIKNFTDVEIINPNN
;
A
#
# COMPACT_ATOMS: atom_id res chain seq x y z
N MET A 1 -26.28 9.78 20.92
CA MET A 1 -25.36 9.45 19.76
C MET A 1 -25.78 8.12 19.16
N THR A 2 -25.96 8.02 17.82
CA THR A 2 -26.37 6.79 17.11
C THR A 2 -25.40 6.51 15.95
N ILE A 3 -25.29 5.25 15.54
CA ILE A 3 -24.44 4.84 14.40
C ILE A 3 -24.82 5.59 13.12
N ASN A 4 -26.11 5.84 12.86
CA ASN A 4 -26.53 6.60 11.68
C ASN A 4 -26.07 8.05 11.73
N GLN A 5 -26.10 8.71 12.89
CA GLN A 5 -25.56 10.06 13.05
C GLN A 5 -24.06 10.10 12.72
N LEU A 6 -23.29 9.09 13.19
CA LEU A 6 -21.87 8.99 12.87
C LEU A 6 -21.65 8.80 11.36
N LYS A 7 -22.41 7.94 10.70
CA LYS A 7 -22.37 7.74 9.24
C LYS A 7 -22.64 9.04 8.49
N TYR A 8 -23.60 9.85 8.92
CA TYR A 8 -23.91 11.13 8.29
C TYR A 8 -22.79 12.15 8.45
N VAL A 9 -22.13 12.17 9.61
CA VAL A 9 -20.91 13.00 9.82
C VAL A 9 -19.82 12.57 8.85
N LEU A 10 -19.53 11.27 8.72
CA LEU A 10 -18.51 10.78 7.80
C LEU A 10 -18.85 11.09 6.33
N ALA A 11 -20.10 10.94 5.93
CA ALA A 11 -20.55 11.30 4.59
C ALA A 11 -20.33 12.79 4.31
N LEU A 12 -20.74 13.68 5.24
CA LEU A 12 -20.54 15.11 5.09
C LEU A 12 -19.04 15.49 5.06
N ASN A 13 -18.23 14.85 5.90
CA ASN A 13 -16.78 15.05 5.87
C ASN A 13 -16.15 14.66 4.52
N LYS A 14 -16.63 13.56 3.92
CA LYS A 14 -16.13 13.06 2.63
C LYS A 14 -16.54 13.97 1.46
N TYR A 15 -17.80 14.34 1.39
CA TYR A 15 -18.35 15.04 0.23
C TYR A 15 -18.34 16.57 0.38
N LYS A 16 -18.10 17.09 1.58
CA LYS A 16 -18.05 18.53 1.90
C LYS A 16 -19.29 19.34 1.43
N ASN A 17 -20.40 18.64 1.15
CA ASN A 17 -21.64 19.17 0.64
C ASN A 17 -22.82 18.39 1.23
N PHE A 18 -23.77 19.10 1.88
CA PHE A 18 -24.93 18.50 2.54
C PHE A 18 -25.85 17.75 1.58
N THR A 19 -26.08 18.28 0.38
CA THR A 19 -26.98 17.66 -0.62
C THR A 19 -26.39 16.35 -1.11
N ILE A 20 -25.11 16.37 -1.53
CA ILE A 20 -24.41 15.17 -2.02
C ILE A 20 -24.28 14.13 -0.90
N ALA A 21 -23.94 14.55 0.32
CA ALA A 21 -23.84 13.64 1.46
C ALA A 21 -25.19 12.98 1.79
N ALA A 22 -26.31 13.71 1.67
CA ALA A 22 -27.64 13.18 1.89
C ALA A 22 -28.06 12.16 0.82
N GLU A 23 -27.84 12.46 -0.45
CA GLU A 23 -28.06 11.54 -1.56
C GLU A 23 -27.28 10.24 -1.38
N LYS A 24 -25.99 10.33 -1.07
CA LYS A 24 -25.12 9.16 -0.81
C LYS A 24 -25.48 8.42 0.46
N SER A 25 -26.22 9.04 1.36
CA SER A 25 -26.74 8.40 2.60
C SER A 25 -28.18 7.95 2.47
N PHE A 26 -28.79 8.05 1.28
CA PHE A 26 -30.20 7.67 1.00
C PHE A 26 -31.21 8.35 1.91
N VAL A 27 -31.00 9.63 2.22
CA VAL A 27 -31.91 10.45 3.05
C VAL A 27 -32.10 11.83 2.44
N SER A 28 -33.11 12.57 2.92
CA SER A 28 -33.28 13.98 2.53
C SER A 28 -32.21 14.87 3.19
N GLN A 29 -31.82 15.94 2.49
CA GLN A 29 -30.85 16.90 3.04
C GLN A 29 -31.28 17.51 4.38
N PRO A 30 -32.57 17.93 4.60
CA PRO A 30 -33.01 18.40 5.90
C PRO A 30 -32.84 17.35 7.00
N SER A 31 -33.14 16.06 6.70
CA SER A 31 -32.99 14.96 7.66
C SER A 31 -31.52 14.79 8.08
N LEU A 32 -30.59 14.71 7.11
CA LEU A 32 -29.17 14.59 7.40
C LEU A 32 -28.65 15.76 8.24
N SER A 33 -29.01 17.00 7.83
CA SER A 33 -28.59 18.22 8.53
C SER A 33 -29.10 18.25 9.98
N MET A 34 -30.39 17.88 10.19
CA MET A 34 -31.02 17.83 11.52
C MET A 34 -30.33 16.78 12.42
N GLN A 35 -30.00 15.59 11.88
CA GLN A 35 -29.35 14.54 12.66
C GLN A 35 -27.91 14.92 13.06
N ILE A 36 -27.17 15.59 12.18
CA ILE A 36 -25.84 16.12 12.52
C ILE A 36 -25.97 17.23 13.59
N GLN A 37 -26.93 18.15 13.44
CA GLN A 37 -27.17 19.19 14.47
C GLN A 37 -27.54 18.60 15.83
N LYS A 38 -28.39 17.55 15.84
CA LYS A 38 -28.76 16.85 17.07
C LYS A 38 -27.55 16.26 17.77
N LEU A 39 -26.62 15.66 16.99
CA LEU A 39 -25.37 15.12 17.53
C LEU A 39 -24.46 16.24 18.06
N GLU A 40 -24.28 17.34 17.29
CA GLU A 40 -23.49 18.49 17.72
C GLU A 40 -24.02 19.11 19.03
N LYS A 41 -25.36 19.18 19.15
CA LYS A 41 -26.03 19.68 20.37
C LYS A 41 -25.84 18.71 21.56
N GLU A 42 -25.97 17.42 21.32
CA GLU A 42 -25.77 16.38 22.37
C GLU A 42 -24.33 16.41 22.90
N LEU A 43 -23.35 16.60 22.04
CA LEU A 43 -21.93 16.66 22.38
C LEU A 43 -21.50 18.06 22.86
N ASN A 44 -22.39 19.06 22.74
CA ASN A 44 -22.11 20.49 23.00
C ASN A 44 -20.89 21.05 22.24
N ILE A 45 -20.74 20.65 20.98
CA ILE A 45 -19.62 21.05 20.11
C ILE A 45 -20.13 21.23 18.67
N LYS A 46 -19.39 22.01 17.88
CA LYS A 46 -19.58 22.10 16.43
C LYS A 46 -18.54 21.20 15.74
N ILE A 47 -19.01 20.22 14.97
CA ILE A 47 -18.16 19.34 14.16
C ILE A 47 -17.81 20.01 12.85
N PHE A 48 -18.73 20.79 12.27
CA PHE A 48 -18.56 21.46 10.99
C PHE A 48 -18.74 22.97 11.09
N ASP A 49 -17.87 23.69 10.37
CA ASP A 49 -18.04 25.10 10.07
C ASP A 49 -18.93 25.25 8.81
N ARG A 50 -20.18 25.68 9.02
CA ARG A 50 -21.18 25.83 7.95
C ARG A 50 -21.08 27.18 7.25
N SER A 51 -20.29 28.12 7.76
CA SER A 51 -20.08 29.43 7.11
C SER A 51 -19.20 29.32 5.88
N LYS A 52 -18.40 28.27 5.79
CA LYS A 52 -17.49 28.00 4.68
C LYS A 52 -18.15 27.24 3.54
N LYS A 53 -17.73 27.51 2.32
CA LYS A 53 -18.10 26.79 1.09
C LYS A 53 -16.83 26.43 0.32
N PRO A 54 -16.46 25.15 0.21
CA PRO A 54 -17.15 23.95 0.75
C PRO A 54 -17.14 23.89 2.29
N VAL A 55 -18.07 23.14 2.86
CA VAL A 55 -18.17 22.92 4.31
C VAL A 55 -16.86 22.28 4.83
N GLU A 56 -16.32 22.84 5.92
CA GLU A 56 -15.08 22.35 6.54
C GLU A 56 -15.35 21.77 7.92
N THR A 57 -14.50 20.84 8.34
CA THR A 57 -14.48 20.33 9.71
C THR A 57 -13.76 21.32 10.64
N THR A 58 -14.24 21.46 11.87
CA THR A 58 -13.50 22.16 12.92
C THR A 58 -12.31 21.30 13.39
N GLU A 59 -11.35 21.88 14.12
CA GLU A 59 -10.22 21.12 14.69
C GLU A 59 -10.67 19.95 15.57
N ILE A 60 -11.67 20.16 16.42
CA ILE A 60 -12.27 19.09 17.23
C ILE A 60 -13.06 18.13 16.34
N GLY A 61 -13.71 18.61 15.28
CA GLY A 61 -14.41 17.82 14.29
C GLY A 61 -13.51 16.81 13.60
N GLU A 62 -12.29 17.17 13.25
CA GLU A 62 -11.32 16.24 12.63
C GLU A 62 -10.95 15.09 13.57
N LYS A 63 -10.73 15.38 14.86
CA LYS A 63 -10.45 14.36 15.87
C LYS A 63 -11.63 13.41 16.04
N LEU A 64 -12.86 13.95 16.05
CA LEU A 64 -14.08 13.17 16.18
C LEU A 64 -14.37 12.33 14.93
N VAL A 65 -14.15 12.86 13.74
CA VAL A 65 -14.30 12.08 12.49
C VAL A 65 -13.46 10.81 12.54
N LYS A 66 -12.18 10.91 12.95
CA LYS A 66 -11.31 9.73 13.13
C LYS A 66 -11.89 8.73 14.14
N GLN A 67 -12.37 9.23 15.29
CA GLN A 67 -12.96 8.36 16.31
C GLN A 67 -14.28 7.72 15.84
N PHE A 68 -15.11 8.44 15.07
CA PHE A 68 -16.35 7.92 14.52
C PHE A 68 -16.09 6.84 13.47
N GLN A 69 -15.04 6.96 12.68
CA GLN A 69 -14.58 5.89 11.77
C GLN A 69 -14.28 4.61 12.53
N ILE A 70 -13.54 4.70 13.64
CA ILE A 70 -13.22 3.56 14.50
C ILE A 70 -14.50 2.92 15.06
N ILE A 71 -15.44 3.71 15.61
CA ILE A 71 -16.68 3.19 16.18
C ILE A 71 -17.50 2.45 15.13
N ILE A 72 -17.66 3.03 13.93
CA ILE A 72 -18.41 2.39 12.84
C ILE A 72 -17.73 1.09 12.41
N SER A 73 -16.41 1.11 12.26
CA SER A 73 -15.63 -0.08 11.93
C SER A 73 -15.82 -1.19 12.97
N GLU A 74 -15.71 -0.88 14.26
CA GLU A 74 -15.95 -1.85 15.34
C GLU A 74 -17.38 -2.39 15.33
N SER A 75 -18.38 -1.52 15.03
CA SER A 75 -19.77 -1.96 14.90
C SER A 75 -19.99 -2.96 13.74
N LEU A 76 -19.26 -2.81 12.64
CA LEU A 76 -19.34 -3.75 11.52
C LEU A 76 -18.72 -5.11 11.84
N LYS A 77 -17.69 -5.14 12.68
CA LYS A 77 -17.04 -6.39 13.13
C LYS A 77 -17.98 -7.35 13.87
N VAL A 78 -19.06 -6.86 14.48
CA VAL A 78 -20.07 -7.73 15.10
C VAL A 78 -20.65 -8.71 14.09
N LYS A 79 -20.88 -8.28 12.84
CA LYS A 79 -21.35 -9.16 11.76
C LYS A 79 -20.26 -10.16 11.33
N ASP A 80 -19.02 -9.69 11.28
CA ASP A 80 -17.88 -10.53 10.92
C ASP A 80 -17.66 -11.68 11.93
N LEU A 81 -17.88 -11.42 13.23
CA LEU A 81 -17.85 -12.44 14.28
C LEU A 81 -18.87 -13.57 14.05
N ILE A 82 -20.09 -13.23 13.65
CA ILE A 82 -21.14 -14.21 13.37
C ILE A 82 -20.76 -15.06 12.15
N ASN A 83 -20.24 -14.44 11.10
CA ASN A 83 -19.77 -15.12 9.90
C ASN A 83 -18.57 -16.04 10.20
N TYR A 84 -17.66 -15.57 11.04
CA TYR A 84 -16.50 -16.36 11.49
C TYR A 84 -16.91 -17.67 12.18
N GLN A 85 -17.90 -17.63 13.11
CA GLN A 85 -18.40 -18.84 13.78
C GLN A 85 -19.00 -19.85 12.80
N LYS A 86 -19.49 -19.39 11.66
CA LYS A 86 -20.09 -20.24 10.60
C LYS A 86 -19.08 -20.71 9.55
N ASN A 87 -17.79 -20.38 9.67
CA ASN A 87 -16.76 -20.59 8.64
C ASN A 87 -17.15 -20.03 7.25
N ILE A 88 -17.95 -18.97 7.21
CA ILE A 88 -18.42 -18.35 5.97
C ILE A 88 -17.53 -17.15 5.65
N ILE A 89 -16.81 -17.21 4.53
CA ILE A 89 -15.96 -16.12 4.05
C ILE A 89 -16.77 -15.27 3.06
N ILE A 90 -17.49 -14.30 3.57
CA ILE A 90 -18.33 -13.35 2.84
C ILE A 90 -18.17 -11.94 3.41
N GLY A 91 -18.62 -10.95 2.67
CA GLY A 91 -18.62 -9.53 3.09
C GLY A 91 -17.53 -8.71 2.40
N ASN A 92 -17.13 -7.61 3.03
CA ASN A 92 -16.16 -6.69 2.44
C ASN A 92 -14.76 -6.97 2.97
N LEU A 93 -13.77 -6.98 2.07
CA LEU A 93 -12.36 -7.08 2.38
C LEU A 93 -11.61 -5.91 1.74
N ASN A 94 -11.12 -4.99 2.57
CA ASN A 94 -10.35 -3.84 2.13
C ASN A 94 -8.86 -4.15 2.24
N ILE A 95 -8.18 -4.26 1.11
CA ILE A 95 -6.77 -4.64 1.02
C ILE A 95 -5.95 -3.42 0.61
N GLY A 96 -5.05 -2.99 1.47
CA GLY A 96 -4.03 -2.00 1.10
C GLY A 96 -2.90 -2.66 0.32
N ILE A 97 -2.40 -2.00 -0.71
CA ILE A 97 -1.21 -2.44 -1.41
C ILE A 97 -0.24 -1.28 -1.62
N SER A 98 1.05 -1.51 -1.33
CA SER A 98 2.08 -0.52 -1.61
C SER A 98 2.16 -0.23 -3.12
N SER A 99 2.23 1.05 -3.48
CA SER A 99 2.25 1.49 -4.88
C SER A 99 3.39 0.87 -5.70
N SER A 100 4.47 0.44 -5.05
CA SER A 100 5.60 -0.24 -5.70
C SER A 100 5.32 -1.72 -6.04
N LEU A 101 4.19 -2.28 -5.57
CA LEU A 101 3.82 -3.70 -5.73
C LEU A 101 2.57 -3.90 -6.58
N GLU A 102 1.74 -2.86 -6.76
CA GLU A 102 0.43 -2.96 -7.40
C GLU A 102 0.49 -3.67 -8.76
N SER A 103 1.28 -3.15 -9.68
CA SER A 103 1.36 -3.66 -11.05
C SER A 103 1.98 -5.05 -11.19
N THR A 104 2.77 -5.48 -10.20
CA THR A 104 3.50 -6.75 -10.24
C THR A 104 2.87 -7.85 -9.40
N VAL A 105 2.31 -7.51 -8.25
CA VAL A 105 1.80 -8.49 -7.28
C VAL A 105 0.31 -8.78 -7.45
N LEU A 106 -0.53 -7.76 -7.69
CA LEU A 106 -1.98 -7.97 -7.83
C LEU A 106 -2.33 -9.01 -8.91
N PRO A 107 -1.78 -8.97 -10.14
CA PRO A 107 -2.12 -9.92 -11.17
C PRO A 107 -1.79 -11.38 -10.83
N LEU A 108 -0.87 -11.62 -9.89
CA LEU A 108 -0.42 -12.96 -9.55
C LEU A 108 -1.47 -13.78 -8.77
N PHE A 109 -2.37 -13.13 -8.05
CA PHE A 109 -3.31 -13.83 -7.18
C PHE A 109 -4.77 -13.42 -7.34
N THR A 110 -5.07 -12.29 -7.99
CA THR A 110 -6.44 -11.74 -8.06
C THR A 110 -7.43 -12.75 -8.65
N ASP A 111 -7.11 -13.39 -9.77
CA ASP A 111 -8.00 -14.38 -10.38
C ASP A 111 -8.27 -15.57 -9.46
N SER A 112 -7.22 -16.09 -8.80
CA SER A 112 -7.36 -17.19 -7.85
C SER A 112 -8.20 -16.79 -6.63
N LEU A 113 -8.08 -15.53 -6.19
CA LEU A 113 -8.82 -14.99 -5.07
C LEU A 113 -10.32 -14.86 -5.40
N LEU A 114 -10.65 -14.30 -6.58
CA LEU A 114 -12.03 -14.15 -7.05
C LEU A 114 -12.71 -15.50 -7.31
N LEU A 115 -11.98 -16.47 -7.85
CA LEU A 115 -12.50 -17.83 -8.09
C LEU A 115 -12.78 -18.58 -6.78
N LYS A 116 -11.89 -18.45 -5.78
CA LYS A 116 -12.04 -19.18 -4.51
C LYS A 116 -13.11 -18.55 -3.61
N TYR A 117 -13.28 -17.22 -3.66
CA TYR A 117 -14.19 -16.47 -2.78
C TYR A 117 -15.10 -15.54 -3.59
N PRO A 118 -16.04 -16.06 -4.39
CA PRO A 118 -16.90 -15.26 -5.29
C PRO A 118 -17.84 -14.30 -4.53
N ASP A 119 -18.20 -14.63 -3.28
CA ASP A 119 -19.10 -13.82 -2.44
C ASP A 119 -18.35 -12.76 -1.59
N LEU A 120 -17.01 -12.67 -1.75
CA LEU A 120 -16.20 -11.68 -1.07
C LEU A 120 -16.10 -10.41 -1.93
N ASN A 121 -16.60 -9.30 -1.41
CA ASN A 121 -16.44 -8.00 -2.06
C ASN A 121 -15.07 -7.42 -1.71
N ILE A 122 -14.13 -7.50 -2.66
CA ILE A 122 -12.74 -7.09 -2.44
C ILE A 122 -12.52 -5.68 -2.99
N ASN A 123 -11.95 -4.83 -2.15
CA ASN A 123 -11.58 -3.47 -2.50
C ASN A 123 -10.06 -3.29 -2.32
N PHE A 124 -9.34 -3.01 -3.41
CA PHE A 124 -7.91 -2.71 -3.37
C PHE A 124 -7.70 -1.20 -3.27
N ILE A 125 -6.86 -0.79 -2.32
CA ILE A 125 -6.49 0.60 -2.08
C ILE A 125 -4.99 0.73 -2.18
N THR A 126 -4.52 1.43 -3.22
CA THR A 126 -3.10 1.63 -3.46
C THR A 126 -2.64 2.96 -2.91
N ASN A 127 -1.57 2.93 -2.11
CA ASN A 127 -0.98 4.14 -1.56
C ASN A 127 0.48 3.91 -1.12
N LYS A 128 1.16 4.98 -0.63
CA LYS A 128 2.44 4.89 0.07
C LYS A 128 2.24 4.17 1.42
N SER A 129 3.22 3.38 1.87
CA SER A 129 3.10 2.56 3.09
C SER A 129 2.64 3.36 4.30
N ARG A 130 3.16 4.57 4.53
CA ARG A 130 2.76 5.41 5.66
C ARG A 130 1.23 5.63 5.71
N LEU A 131 0.63 6.00 4.57
CA LEU A 131 -0.82 6.23 4.49
C LEU A 131 -1.61 4.93 4.64
N LEU A 132 -1.10 3.82 4.13
CA LEU A 132 -1.70 2.50 4.33
C LEU A 132 -1.69 2.10 5.80
N TYR A 133 -0.59 2.36 6.54
CA TYR A 133 -0.53 2.11 7.98
C TYR A 133 -1.52 2.97 8.76
N ASP A 134 -1.68 4.24 8.40
CA ASP A 134 -2.68 5.12 9.03
C ASP A 134 -4.10 4.59 8.78
N SER A 135 -4.41 4.17 7.55
CA SER A 135 -5.69 3.54 7.20
C SER A 135 -5.90 2.17 7.87
N LEU A 136 -4.83 1.39 8.10
CA LEU A 136 -4.90 0.15 8.85
C LEU A 136 -5.17 0.41 10.35
N LYS A 137 -4.54 1.43 10.93
CA LYS A 137 -4.79 1.87 12.31
C LYS A 137 -6.23 2.35 12.51
N SER A 138 -6.78 3.10 11.55
CA SER A 138 -8.17 3.58 11.58
C SER A 138 -9.22 2.53 11.20
N ASN A 139 -8.82 1.29 10.92
CA ASN A 139 -9.67 0.19 10.46
C ASN A 139 -10.40 0.46 9.12
N GLU A 140 -9.86 1.32 8.28
CA GLU A 140 -10.31 1.50 6.89
C GLU A 140 -9.81 0.36 6.00
N LEU A 141 -8.66 -0.22 6.35
CA LEU A 141 -8.09 -1.43 5.75
C LEU A 141 -8.18 -2.61 6.72
N ASP A 142 -8.32 -3.80 6.16
CA ASP A 142 -8.28 -5.06 6.91
C ASP A 142 -6.85 -5.59 7.02
N PHE A 143 -6.09 -5.48 5.93
CA PHE A 143 -4.66 -5.78 5.91
C PHE A 143 -3.96 -5.03 4.77
N ILE A 144 -2.62 -5.06 4.80
CA ILE A 144 -1.74 -4.46 3.80
C ILE A 144 -0.85 -5.55 3.19
N ILE A 145 -0.60 -5.47 1.89
CA ILE A 145 0.51 -6.14 1.20
C ILE A 145 1.57 -5.08 0.94
N GLY A 146 2.72 -5.20 1.58
CA GLY A 146 3.75 -4.16 1.52
C GLY A 146 5.14 -4.67 1.92
N ILE A 147 6.10 -3.76 1.88
CA ILE A 147 7.46 -4.02 2.37
C ILE A 147 7.37 -4.16 3.88
N THR A 148 8.02 -5.20 4.42
CA THR A 148 8.06 -5.47 5.87
C THR A 148 8.71 -4.30 6.60
N PRO A 149 8.03 -3.70 7.56
CA PRO A 149 8.58 -2.59 8.36
C PRO A 149 9.49 -3.11 9.48
N SER A 150 10.49 -2.32 9.84
CA SER A 150 11.49 -2.70 10.86
C SER A 150 10.97 -2.66 12.31
N ASN A 151 9.85 -1.97 12.61
CA ASN A 151 9.42 -1.79 14.00
C ASN A 151 7.92 -1.45 14.11
N ILE A 152 7.04 -2.46 14.26
CA ILE A 152 5.61 -2.20 14.47
C ILE A 152 5.01 -3.21 15.46
N ASN A 153 4.91 -2.81 16.73
CA ASN A 153 4.40 -3.66 17.82
C ASN A 153 2.88 -3.97 17.74
N ASP A 154 2.10 -3.16 17.02
CA ASP A 154 0.64 -3.25 16.97
C ASP A 154 0.11 -4.18 15.87
N PHE A 155 1.00 -4.74 15.05
CA PHE A 155 0.64 -5.49 13.86
C PHE A 155 1.26 -6.88 13.84
N THR A 156 0.51 -7.82 13.28
CA THR A 156 1.02 -9.14 12.90
C THR A 156 1.57 -9.06 11.48
N ILE A 157 2.76 -9.62 11.28
CA ILE A 157 3.48 -9.65 10.01
C ILE A 157 3.58 -11.09 9.56
N LEU A 158 3.11 -11.39 8.34
CA LEU A 158 3.21 -12.70 7.70
C LEU A 158 4.08 -12.58 6.44
N PRO A 159 5.34 -13.01 6.46
CA PRO A 159 6.22 -12.94 5.29
C PRO A 159 5.69 -13.75 4.11
N LEU A 160 5.61 -13.11 2.94
CA LEU A 160 5.20 -13.73 1.67
C LEU A 160 6.40 -14.26 0.90
N TYR A 161 7.35 -13.38 0.58
CA TYR A 161 8.54 -13.70 -0.21
C TYR A 161 9.62 -12.63 -0.06
N TYR A 162 10.85 -13.01 -0.40
CA TYR A 162 11.97 -12.08 -0.58
C TYR A 162 12.10 -11.72 -2.05
N GLU A 163 12.28 -10.43 -2.34
CA GLU A 163 12.40 -9.91 -3.69
C GLU A 163 13.75 -9.23 -3.89
N PRO A 164 14.66 -9.83 -4.65
CA PRO A 164 15.94 -9.22 -4.96
C PRO A 164 15.78 -7.92 -5.74
N ILE A 165 16.72 -7.02 -5.51
CA ILE A 165 16.89 -5.81 -6.29
C ILE A 165 17.90 -6.09 -7.40
N LEU A 166 17.52 -5.80 -8.63
CA LEU A 166 18.32 -5.96 -9.82
C LEU A 166 18.78 -4.61 -10.35
N VAL A 167 19.72 -4.64 -11.25
CA VAL A 167 20.30 -3.43 -11.89
C VAL A 167 20.08 -3.49 -13.39
N ILE A 168 19.55 -2.42 -13.96
CA ILE A 168 19.53 -2.18 -15.40
C ILE A 168 20.68 -1.24 -15.76
N ILE A 169 21.61 -1.71 -16.57
CA ILE A 169 22.75 -0.92 -17.05
C ILE A 169 22.69 -0.82 -18.58
N PRO A 170 22.64 0.41 -19.12
CA PRO A 170 22.72 0.63 -20.56
C PRO A 170 24.08 0.16 -21.13
N GLU A 171 24.07 -0.32 -22.36
CA GLU A 171 25.30 -0.80 -23.06
C GLU A 171 26.39 0.25 -23.17
N ASN A 172 26.02 1.52 -23.24
CA ASN A 172 27.01 2.62 -23.29
C ASN A 172 27.73 2.84 -21.95
N LEU A 173 27.25 2.27 -20.83
CA LEU A 173 27.90 2.36 -19.52
C LEU A 173 28.62 1.07 -19.13
N LYS A 174 28.15 -0.08 -19.57
CA LYS A 174 28.80 -1.38 -19.39
C LYS A 174 28.33 -2.34 -20.48
N ASN A 175 29.27 -2.92 -21.21
CA ASN A 175 29.01 -3.90 -22.27
C ASN A 175 29.93 -5.11 -22.07
N ASP A 176 29.53 -6.04 -21.25
CA ASP A 176 30.22 -7.31 -21.02
C ASP A 176 29.25 -8.51 -21.09
N ASN A 177 29.77 -9.72 -20.98
CA ASN A 177 28.99 -10.95 -21.00
C ASN A 177 28.53 -11.45 -19.62
N SER A 178 28.85 -10.68 -18.54
CA SER A 178 28.42 -11.04 -17.19
C SER A 178 26.91 -10.92 -17.01
N THR A 179 26.32 -11.70 -16.14
CA THR A 179 24.95 -11.58 -15.66
C THR A 179 24.87 -11.12 -14.21
N GLU A 180 26.03 -10.98 -13.56
CA GLU A 180 26.18 -10.58 -12.16
C GLU A 180 27.09 -9.36 -12.06
N ILE A 181 26.89 -8.55 -11.02
CA ILE A 181 27.65 -7.34 -10.75
C ILE A 181 27.89 -7.16 -9.25
N GLU A 182 29.03 -6.59 -8.88
CA GLU A 182 29.30 -6.12 -7.52
C GLU A 182 28.85 -4.68 -7.31
N LEU A 183 28.48 -4.34 -6.08
CA LEU A 183 28.11 -2.96 -5.72
C LEU A 183 29.21 -1.96 -6.06
N THR A 184 30.46 -2.37 -5.89
CA THR A 184 31.66 -1.55 -6.17
C THR A 184 31.86 -1.21 -7.64
N GLU A 185 31.30 -1.99 -8.55
CA GLU A 185 31.37 -1.74 -10.00
C GLU A 185 30.38 -0.68 -10.48
N ILE A 186 29.42 -0.29 -9.63
CA ILE A 186 28.36 0.66 -10.00
C ILE A 186 28.76 2.08 -9.61
N ASN A 187 28.89 2.96 -10.61
CA ASN A 187 29.05 4.38 -10.34
C ASN A 187 27.70 4.99 -9.93
N SER A 188 27.55 5.30 -8.65
CA SER A 188 26.33 5.83 -8.07
C SER A 188 25.85 7.14 -8.71
N LYS A 189 26.74 7.96 -9.26
CA LYS A 189 26.42 9.20 -10.00
C LYS A 189 25.61 8.94 -11.27
N ASN A 190 25.62 7.71 -11.77
CA ASN A 190 24.83 7.30 -12.93
C ASN A 190 23.47 6.69 -12.52
N ILE A 191 23.22 6.45 -11.22
CA ILE A 191 21.98 5.85 -10.75
C ILE A 191 20.85 6.89 -10.80
N LEU A 192 19.80 6.56 -11.54
CA LEU A 192 18.53 7.28 -11.58
C LEU A 192 17.72 6.88 -10.36
N VAL A 193 17.27 7.86 -9.58
CA VAL A 193 16.56 7.60 -8.33
C VAL A 193 15.18 8.23 -8.31
N PRO A 194 14.19 7.58 -7.67
CA PRO A 194 12.89 8.20 -7.45
C PRO A 194 12.98 9.43 -6.54
N ASN A 195 11.90 10.19 -6.42
CA ASN A 195 11.81 11.29 -5.46
C ASN A 195 12.01 10.80 -4.03
N LYS A 196 12.49 11.67 -3.14
CA LYS A 196 12.81 11.35 -1.72
C LYS A 196 11.66 10.74 -0.91
N GLU A 197 10.43 11.00 -1.32
CA GLU A 197 9.24 10.45 -0.65
C GLU A 197 8.87 9.02 -1.10
N ASN A 198 9.61 8.44 -2.03
CA ASN A 198 9.35 7.10 -2.54
C ASN A 198 10.11 6.07 -1.69
N GLU A 199 9.41 5.03 -1.21
CA GLU A 199 10.01 3.97 -0.39
C GLU A 199 11.16 3.24 -1.10
N PHE A 200 11.06 3.06 -2.40
CA PHE A 200 12.11 2.41 -3.17
C PHE A 200 13.39 3.25 -3.23
N ARG A 201 13.27 4.59 -3.11
CA ARG A 201 14.42 5.48 -2.93
C ARG A 201 15.21 5.15 -1.67
N MET A 202 14.53 4.93 -0.55
CA MET A 202 15.17 4.58 0.72
C MET A 202 15.92 3.25 0.61
N ILE A 203 15.36 2.27 -0.09
CA ILE A 203 16.05 0.99 -0.36
C ILE A 203 17.35 1.24 -1.14
N ILE A 204 17.32 2.07 -2.20
CA ILE A 204 18.51 2.40 -2.99
C ILE A 204 19.55 3.11 -2.13
N GLU A 205 19.14 4.05 -1.27
CA GLU A 205 20.04 4.78 -0.37
C GLU A 205 20.69 3.86 0.66
N ASN A 206 19.98 2.82 1.12
CA ASN A 206 20.53 1.83 2.05
C ASN A 206 21.47 0.83 1.35
N ILE A 207 21.24 0.52 0.08
CA ILE A 207 22.21 -0.27 -0.74
C ILE A 207 23.49 0.52 -1.01
N PHE A 208 23.38 1.83 -1.19
CA PHE A 208 24.50 2.72 -1.50
C PHE A 208 24.62 3.85 -0.46
N PRO A 209 25.03 3.56 0.78
CA PRO A 209 25.12 4.56 1.84
C PRO A 209 26.13 5.64 1.46
N SER A 210 25.78 6.91 1.70
CA SER A 210 26.62 8.09 1.40
C SER A 210 26.88 8.34 -0.08
N ALA A 211 26.15 7.70 -0.99
CA ALA A 211 26.29 7.89 -2.42
C ALA A 211 25.67 9.20 -2.91
N SER A 212 26.26 9.76 -3.98
CA SER A 212 25.65 10.86 -4.73
C SER A 212 24.94 10.29 -5.95
N PHE A 213 23.65 10.57 -6.09
CA PHE A 213 22.82 10.05 -7.18
C PHE A 213 22.55 11.08 -8.27
N ASN A 214 22.15 10.60 -9.45
CA ASN A 214 21.70 11.45 -10.55
C ASN A 214 20.27 11.97 -10.27
N GLU A 215 20.17 13.20 -9.80
CA GLU A 215 18.89 13.87 -9.52
C GLU A 215 18.35 14.72 -10.68
N LYS A 216 18.92 14.61 -11.88
CA LYS A 216 18.46 15.36 -13.07
C LYS A 216 17.03 14.97 -13.48
N PHE A 217 16.66 13.72 -13.22
CA PHE A 217 15.34 13.17 -13.56
C PHE A 217 14.55 12.88 -12.27
N LYS A 218 13.81 13.88 -11.78
CA LYS A 218 12.94 13.71 -10.61
C LYS A 218 11.62 13.06 -11.03
N ASN A 219 11.42 11.79 -10.73
CA ASN A 219 10.18 11.07 -11.02
C ASN A 219 9.85 10.06 -9.92
N ASN A 220 8.54 9.85 -9.65
CA ASN A 220 8.08 8.83 -8.70
C ASN A 220 7.77 7.48 -9.38
N SER A 221 7.69 7.44 -10.71
CA SER A 221 7.39 6.23 -11.45
C SER A 221 8.66 5.43 -11.71
N LEU A 222 8.73 4.24 -11.15
CA LEU A 222 9.81 3.28 -11.42
C LEU A 222 9.87 2.91 -12.92
N GLU A 223 8.72 2.76 -13.56
CA GLU A 223 8.62 2.49 -15.00
C GLU A 223 9.27 3.58 -15.83
N THR A 224 9.10 4.86 -15.48
CA THR A 224 9.75 5.98 -16.17
C THR A 224 11.27 5.89 -16.03
N LEU A 225 11.80 5.59 -14.84
CA LEU A 225 13.24 5.44 -14.61
C LEU A 225 13.82 4.27 -15.40
N VAL A 226 13.11 3.15 -15.45
CA VAL A 226 13.45 2.00 -16.29
C VAL A 226 13.53 2.39 -17.75
N ASN A 227 12.53 3.08 -18.28
CA ASN A 227 12.51 3.53 -19.68
C ASN A 227 13.64 4.52 -19.99
N LEU A 228 14.04 5.37 -19.05
CA LEU A 228 15.20 6.25 -19.19
C LEU A 228 16.50 5.43 -19.26
N SER A 229 16.66 4.40 -18.42
CA SER A 229 17.82 3.49 -18.48
C SER A 229 17.88 2.75 -19.81
N LEU A 230 16.77 2.21 -20.29
CA LEU A 230 16.70 1.53 -21.59
C LEU A 230 17.10 2.46 -22.77
N LYS A 231 16.95 3.77 -22.60
CA LYS A 231 17.38 4.79 -23.57
C LYS A 231 18.83 5.30 -23.37
N GLY A 232 19.58 4.73 -22.42
CA GLY A 232 20.98 5.10 -22.18
C GLY A 232 21.20 6.29 -21.23
N ASN A 233 20.16 6.77 -20.52
CA ASN A 233 20.23 7.97 -19.69
C ASN A 233 20.74 7.75 -18.25
N GLY A 234 21.08 6.51 -17.89
CA GLY A 234 21.62 6.16 -16.58
C GLY A 234 21.26 4.74 -16.15
N ILE A 235 21.64 4.39 -14.95
CA ILE A 235 21.43 3.09 -14.33
C ILE A 235 20.14 3.12 -13.51
N SER A 236 19.31 2.09 -13.60
CA SER A 236 18.13 1.94 -12.72
C SER A 236 18.22 0.67 -11.88
N LEU A 237 17.91 0.79 -10.59
CA LEU A 237 17.63 -0.37 -9.75
C LEU A 237 16.15 -0.72 -9.87
N ILE A 238 15.85 -2.01 -9.90
CA ILE A 238 14.48 -2.51 -10.06
C ILE A 238 14.22 -3.75 -9.19
N PRO A 239 13.01 -3.94 -8.67
CA PRO A 239 12.60 -5.20 -8.08
C PRO A 239 12.56 -6.33 -9.13
N TYR A 240 12.81 -7.56 -8.69
CA TYR A 240 12.84 -8.74 -9.55
C TYR A 240 11.55 -8.91 -10.38
N LEU A 241 10.37 -8.78 -9.79
CA LEU A 241 9.10 -8.92 -10.52
C LEU A 241 8.93 -7.87 -11.61
N THR A 242 9.47 -6.67 -11.41
CA THR A 242 9.48 -5.63 -12.43
C THR A 242 10.31 -6.06 -13.64
N SER A 243 11.43 -6.76 -13.43
CA SER A 243 12.29 -7.23 -14.52
C SER A 243 11.62 -8.26 -15.44
N LEU A 244 10.66 -9.04 -14.90
CA LEU A 244 9.93 -10.03 -15.68
C LEU A 244 9.00 -9.41 -16.73
N ASN A 245 8.58 -8.16 -16.50
CA ASN A 245 7.69 -7.41 -17.38
C ASN A 245 8.41 -6.55 -18.42
N LEU A 246 9.74 -6.56 -18.46
CA LEU A 246 10.51 -5.78 -19.43
C LEU A 246 10.34 -6.35 -20.85
N ARG A 247 9.74 -5.54 -21.73
CA ARG A 247 9.45 -5.94 -23.13
C ARG A 247 10.65 -5.72 -24.06
N ASP A 248 11.49 -4.74 -23.78
CA ASP A 248 12.60 -4.35 -24.65
C ASP A 248 13.93 -4.46 -23.91
N LYS A 249 14.63 -5.60 -24.10
CA LYS A 249 15.92 -5.89 -23.50
C LYS A 249 17.10 -5.54 -24.41
N GLN A 250 16.83 -4.96 -25.59
CA GLN A 250 17.86 -4.85 -26.65
C GLN A 250 18.88 -3.72 -26.44
N LYS A 251 18.62 -2.74 -25.56
CA LYS A 251 19.50 -1.57 -25.37
C LYS A 251 20.07 -1.43 -23.96
N ALA A 252 19.73 -2.34 -23.07
CA ALA A 252 20.27 -2.38 -21.73
C ALA A 252 20.21 -3.80 -21.19
N LYS A 253 21.16 -4.14 -20.32
CA LYS A 253 21.28 -5.45 -19.72
C LYS A 253 20.84 -5.41 -18.26
N VAL A 254 20.17 -6.46 -17.82
CA VAL A 254 19.76 -6.66 -16.43
C VAL A 254 20.80 -7.55 -15.75
N TYR A 255 21.33 -7.08 -14.64
CA TYR A 255 22.32 -7.79 -13.82
C TYR A 255 21.71 -8.11 -12.45
N ASN A 256 22.03 -9.32 -11.93
CA ASN A 256 21.85 -9.64 -10.53
C ASN A 256 23.04 -9.07 -9.73
N PHE A 257 22.82 -8.72 -8.47
CA PHE A 257 23.95 -8.52 -7.58
C PHE A 257 24.56 -9.88 -7.20
N LYS A 258 25.89 -9.89 -6.95
CA LYS A 258 26.53 -11.07 -6.35
C LYS A 258 25.96 -11.30 -4.93
N THR A 259 25.97 -12.53 -4.50
CA THR A 259 25.46 -12.93 -3.17
C THR A 259 26.32 -12.38 -2.03
N PRO A 260 25.70 -11.94 -0.90
CA PRO A 260 24.25 -11.94 -0.67
C PRO A 260 23.52 -10.85 -1.49
N GLU A 261 22.44 -11.24 -2.20
CA GLU A 261 21.68 -10.32 -3.06
C GLU A 261 20.89 -9.32 -2.20
N PRO A 262 21.06 -7.99 -2.38
CA PRO A 262 20.21 -7.00 -1.70
C PRO A 262 18.76 -7.22 -2.08
N SER A 263 17.91 -7.40 -1.08
CA SER A 263 16.52 -7.83 -1.26
C SER A 263 15.58 -7.10 -0.31
N ARG A 264 14.30 -7.00 -0.68
CA ARG A 264 13.24 -6.54 0.21
C ARG A 264 12.33 -7.70 0.61
N GLU A 265 11.89 -7.72 1.86
CA GLU A 265 10.87 -8.65 2.31
C GLU A 265 9.48 -8.07 2.08
N ILE A 266 8.61 -8.83 1.41
CA ILE A 266 7.21 -8.48 1.18
C ILE A 266 6.34 -9.32 2.08
N SER A 267 5.41 -8.66 2.80
CA SER A 267 4.57 -9.29 3.80
C SER A 267 3.11 -8.88 3.69
N VAL A 268 2.24 -9.73 4.26
CA VAL A 268 0.90 -9.36 4.68
C VAL A 268 0.98 -8.82 6.11
N ILE A 269 0.41 -7.64 6.34
CA ILE A 269 0.50 -6.91 7.59
C ILE A 269 -0.91 -6.54 8.05
N TYR A 270 -1.31 -6.95 9.25
CA TYR A 270 -2.64 -6.69 9.80
C TYR A 270 -2.61 -6.43 11.31
N LYS A 271 -3.67 -5.82 11.87
CA LYS A 271 -3.74 -5.51 13.30
C LYS A 271 -3.85 -6.79 14.15
N ASN A 272 -3.09 -6.86 15.26
CA ASN A 272 -3.10 -8.00 16.18
C ASN A 272 -4.51 -8.38 16.68
N ASN A 273 -5.39 -7.38 16.85
CA ASN A 273 -6.74 -7.57 17.38
C ASN A 273 -7.83 -7.59 16.30
N THR A 274 -7.49 -7.90 15.04
CA THR A 274 -8.50 -7.99 13.98
C THR A 274 -9.41 -9.20 14.17
N LEU A 275 -10.72 -9.02 13.96
CA LEU A 275 -11.70 -10.11 13.96
C LEU A 275 -11.75 -10.88 12.64
N LYS A 276 -11.12 -10.35 11.58
CA LYS A 276 -11.01 -11.00 10.26
C LYS A 276 -9.75 -11.86 10.12
N LYS A 277 -9.05 -12.17 11.22
CA LYS A 277 -7.79 -12.91 11.20
C LYS A 277 -7.85 -14.16 10.32
N HIS A 278 -8.88 -14.99 10.48
CA HIS A 278 -9.06 -16.23 9.70
C HIS A 278 -9.15 -15.93 8.19
N VAL A 279 -9.96 -14.96 7.78
CA VAL A 279 -10.09 -14.56 6.36
C VAL A 279 -8.76 -14.07 5.81
N ILE A 280 -8.03 -13.27 6.60
CA ILE A 280 -6.72 -12.75 6.20
C ILE A 280 -5.71 -13.87 6.04
N GLU A 281 -5.67 -14.83 6.97
CA GLU A 281 -4.76 -15.97 6.92
C GLU A 281 -5.08 -16.90 5.73
N GLU A 282 -6.35 -17.14 5.42
CA GLU A 282 -6.77 -17.88 4.22
C GLU A 282 -6.35 -17.18 2.93
N VAL A 283 -6.55 -15.86 2.85
CA VAL A 283 -6.12 -15.05 1.71
C VAL A 283 -4.57 -15.04 1.61
N PHE A 284 -3.87 -14.92 2.74
CA PHE A 284 -2.42 -15.02 2.80
C PHE A 284 -1.92 -16.35 2.23
N LEU A 285 -2.51 -17.49 2.63
CA LEU A 285 -2.13 -18.81 2.13
C LEU A 285 -2.36 -18.93 0.60
N LEU A 286 -3.44 -18.35 0.11
CA LEU A 286 -3.73 -18.30 -1.32
C LEU A 286 -2.69 -17.46 -2.06
N ILE A 287 -2.41 -16.25 -1.59
CA ILE A 287 -1.36 -15.38 -2.17
C ILE A 287 -0.02 -16.11 -2.16
N LYS A 288 0.37 -16.67 -1.02
CA LYS A 288 1.64 -17.41 -0.88
C LYS A 288 1.74 -18.59 -1.84
N SER A 289 0.62 -19.31 -2.07
CA SER A 289 0.59 -20.41 -3.04
C SER A 289 0.76 -19.92 -4.48
N SER A 290 0.20 -18.76 -4.83
CA SER A 290 0.36 -18.14 -6.15
C SER A 290 1.79 -17.66 -6.39
N MET A 291 2.50 -17.26 -5.31
CA MET A 291 3.91 -16.84 -5.35
C MET A 291 4.90 -18.01 -5.50
N LYS A 292 4.50 -19.28 -5.28
CA LYS A 292 5.38 -20.46 -5.47
C LYS A 292 5.96 -20.58 -6.88
N LYS A 293 5.37 -19.92 -7.86
CA LYS A 293 5.88 -19.85 -9.24
C LYS A 293 7.06 -18.88 -9.39
N ILE A 294 7.29 -18.02 -8.39
CA ILE A 294 8.42 -17.09 -8.34
C ILE A 294 9.62 -17.85 -7.77
N LYS A 295 10.81 -17.60 -8.35
CA LYS A 295 12.06 -18.18 -7.85
C LYS A 295 12.20 -17.91 -6.34
N ASN A 296 12.46 -18.95 -5.57
CA ASN A 296 12.73 -18.82 -4.14
C ASN A 296 14.17 -18.33 -3.96
N PHE A 297 14.33 -17.16 -3.37
CA PHE A 297 15.63 -16.58 -3.06
C PHE A 297 15.97 -16.87 -1.60
N THR A 298 17.12 -17.50 -1.35
CA THR A 298 17.53 -17.99 -0.01
C THR A 298 18.77 -17.31 0.53
N ASP A 299 19.66 -16.82 -0.33
CA ASP A 299 20.89 -16.14 0.07
C ASP A 299 20.77 -14.64 -0.22
N VAL A 300 20.04 -13.95 0.66
CA VAL A 300 19.62 -12.55 0.47
C VAL A 300 20.02 -11.70 1.67
N GLU A 301 20.41 -10.46 1.39
CA GLU A 301 20.58 -9.40 2.38
C GLU A 301 19.29 -8.54 2.42
N ILE A 302 18.57 -8.58 3.54
CA ILE A 302 17.31 -7.85 3.65
C ILE A 302 17.59 -6.37 3.88
N ILE A 303 17.18 -5.55 2.92
CA ILE A 303 17.26 -4.09 2.97
C ILE A 303 15.92 -3.51 3.41
N ASN A 304 15.86 -2.97 4.61
CA ASN A 304 14.67 -2.31 5.14
C ASN A 304 14.66 -0.81 4.80
N PRO A 305 13.52 -0.22 4.39
CA PRO A 305 13.45 1.21 4.06
C PRO A 305 13.60 2.14 5.26
N ASN A 306 13.55 1.63 6.50
CA ASN A 306 13.56 2.42 7.74
C ASN A 306 14.82 2.20 8.60
N ASN A 307 15.89 1.74 8.02
CA ASN A 307 17.19 1.62 8.71
C ASN A 307 18.02 2.88 8.55
#